data_b9d63145736fd4033ee6763e663fdd67
#
_entry.id   b9d63145736fd4033ee6763e663fdd67
#
_cell.length_a   1.000
_cell.length_b   1.000
_cell.length_c   1.000
_cell.angle_alpha   90.00
_cell.angle_beta   90.00
_cell.angle_gamma   90.00
#
_symmetry.space_group_name_H-M   'P 1'
#
loop_
_entity.id
_entity.type
_entity.pdbx_description
1 polymer ?
#
loop_
_entity_poly.entity_id
_entity_poly.type
_entity_poly.pdbx_seq_one_letter_code
_entity_poly.pdbx_strand_id
1 'polypeptide(L)'
;MRPIRLICTLSLLTLFCCSAFAQIPPVKVENRAGREISASSIVDGKTPAIISFWAVTCDPCIQELDAISESMEDWQQEVGFRVMAISTDDVRHIAKAKALTRGHMWDSFTLIFDPNSALKRAMNVVDTPQVFIIDKDGKIVYSHTGYTPGSEKELLKVLKTLK
;
A
#
# COMPACT_ATOMS: atom_id res chain seq x y z
N MET A 1 -21.90 8.76 68.80
CA MET A 1 -21.80 7.73 67.75
C MET A 1 -22.08 8.40 66.41
N ARG A 2 -21.05 8.63 65.57
CA ARG A 2 -21.16 9.25 64.24
C ARG A 2 -21.08 8.14 63.19
N PRO A 3 -21.99 8.04 62.19
CA PRO A 3 -21.90 7.05 61.15
C PRO A 3 -20.86 7.49 60.09
N ILE A 4 -19.92 6.62 59.80
CA ILE A 4 -18.92 6.74 58.73
C ILE A 4 -19.67 6.50 57.40
N ARG A 5 -19.77 7.54 56.57
CA ARG A 5 -20.26 7.43 55.19
C ARG A 5 -19.14 6.89 54.32
N LEU A 6 -19.27 5.64 53.91
CA LEU A 6 -18.42 5.00 52.94
C LEU A 6 -18.77 5.56 51.54
N ILE A 7 -17.92 6.45 50.99
CA ILE A 7 -18.06 6.95 49.63
C ILE A 7 -17.39 5.93 48.71
N CYS A 8 -18.21 5.10 48.06
CA CYS A 8 -17.76 4.17 47.02
C CYS A 8 -17.54 4.98 45.73
N THR A 9 -16.31 5.41 45.45
CA THR A 9 -15.96 6.03 44.18
C THR A 9 -15.84 4.93 43.12
N LEU A 10 -16.90 4.80 42.30
CA LEU A 10 -16.93 3.94 41.13
C LEU A 10 -16.04 4.56 40.06
N SER A 11 -14.76 4.11 39.96
CA SER A 11 -13.83 4.50 38.91
C SER A 11 -14.29 3.86 37.60
N LEU A 12 -14.91 4.67 36.75
CA LEU A 12 -15.31 4.26 35.38
C LEU A 12 -14.06 4.19 34.50
N LEU A 13 -13.48 2.99 34.40
CA LEU A 13 -12.34 2.71 33.51
C LEU A 13 -12.88 2.69 32.07
N THR A 14 -12.84 3.83 31.38
CA THR A 14 -13.15 3.92 29.96
C THR A 14 -12.05 3.19 29.17
N LEU A 15 -12.34 1.96 28.73
CA LEU A 15 -11.52 1.25 27.75
C LEU A 15 -11.53 2.05 26.44
N PHE A 16 -10.48 2.85 26.23
CA PHE A 16 -10.24 3.50 24.94
C PHE A 16 -9.77 2.41 23.97
N CYS A 17 -10.72 1.82 23.24
CA CYS A 17 -10.41 0.87 22.18
C CYS A 17 -9.74 1.66 21.04
N CYS A 18 -8.40 1.76 21.10
CA CYS A 18 -7.61 2.31 20.02
C CYS A 18 -7.72 1.33 18.85
N SER A 19 -8.61 1.62 17.90
CA SER A 19 -8.67 0.88 16.63
C SER A 19 -7.37 1.14 15.89
N ALA A 20 -6.40 0.22 16.01
CA ALA A 20 -5.18 0.23 15.22
C ALA A 20 -5.58 -0.09 13.77
N PHE A 21 -5.84 0.94 12.98
CA PHE A 21 -5.98 0.78 11.54
C PHE A 21 -4.62 0.40 10.97
N ALA A 22 -4.59 -0.61 10.11
CA ALA A 22 -3.38 -0.97 9.37
C ALA A 22 -2.98 0.23 8.49
N GLN A 23 -1.85 0.82 8.81
CA GLN A 23 -1.25 1.95 8.09
C GLN A 23 0.07 1.51 7.47
N ILE A 24 0.55 2.28 6.50
CA ILE A 24 1.87 2.02 5.90
C ILE A 24 2.96 2.22 6.96
N PRO A 25 3.72 1.18 7.31
CA PRO A 25 4.72 1.25 8.37
C PRO A 25 5.90 2.16 7.98
N PRO A 26 6.54 2.86 8.93
CA PRO A 26 7.64 3.80 8.66
C PRO A 26 8.98 3.08 8.49
N VAL A 27 9.02 2.01 7.69
CA VAL A 27 10.26 1.28 7.37
C VAL A 27 11.01 1.95 6.23
N LYS A 28 12.31 1.66 6.11
CA LYS A 28 13.18 2.20 5.08
C LYS A 28 13.05 1.41 3.79
N VAL A 29 12.87 2.14 2.68
CA VAL A 29 12.81 1.64 1.32
C VAL A 29 13.60 2.57 0.40
N GLU A 30 13.86 2.18 -0.84
CA GLU A 30 14.51 3.04 -1.83
C GLU A 30 13.50 3.60 -2.83
N ASN A 31 13.67 4.85 -3.23
CA ASN A 31 12.95 5.42 -4.36
C ASN A 31 13.64 5.09 -5.72
N ARG A 32 13.05 5.52 -6.84
CA ARG A 32 13.62 5.33 -8.20
C ARG A 32 15.05 5.82 -8.33
N ALA A 33 15.43 6.89 -7.62
CA ALA A 33 16.78 7.45 -7.63
C ALA A 33 17.78 6.70 -6.72
N GLY A 34 17.35 5.63 -6.04
CA GLY A 34 18.18 4.88 -5.08
C GLY A 34 18.38 5.58 -3.74
N ARG A 35 17.60 6.64 -3.45
CA ARG A 35 17.65 7.31 -2.15
C ARG A 35 16.74 6.59 -1.15
N GLU A 36 17.26 6.37 0.05
CA GLU A 36 16.48 5.83 1.15
C GLU A 36 15.41 6.83 1.61
N ILE A 37 14.19 6.34 1.75
CA ILE A 37 13.02 7.10 2.24
C ILE A 37 12.24 6.24 3.23
N SER A 38 11.40 6.88 4.04
CA SER A 38 10.41 6.15 4.85
C SER A 38 9.24 5.71 3.96
N ALA A 39 8.81 4.45 4.07
CA ALA A 39 7.65 3.97 3.33
C ALA A 39 6.37 4.72 3.70
N SER A 40 6.21 5.18 4.93
CA SER A 40 5.06 6.00 5.34
C SER A 40 4.98 7.35 4.61
N SER A 41 6.09 7.86 4.05
CA SER A 41 6.10 9.12 3.28
C SER A 41 5.40 9.02 1.92
N ILE A 42 5.01 7.81 1.49
CA ILE A 42 4.23 7.62 0.26
C ILE A 42 2.75 8.02 0.42
N VAL A 43 2.26 8.10 1.66
CA VAL A 43 0.92 8.62 1.96
C VAL A 43 0.98 10.15 1.92
N ASP A 44 0.20 10.77 1.04
CA ASP A 44 0.23 12.23 0.86
C ASP A 44 -0.89 12.98 1.58
N GLY A 45 -1.81 12.26 2.22
CA GLY A 45 -2.96 12.83 2.92
C GLY A 45 -4.00 13.48 2.00
N LYS A 46 -3.95 13.22 0.69
CA LYS A 46 -4.81 13.89 -0.30
C LYS A 46 -5.59 12.93 -1.18
N THR A 47 -4.90 11.89 -1.69
CA THR A 47 -5.48 10.98 -2.67
C THR A 47 -5.32 9.53 -2.24
N PRO A 48 -6.31 8.67 -2.51
CA PRO A 48 -6.16 7.23 -2.33
C PRO A 48 -5.07 6.68 -3.25
N ALA A 49 -4.55 5.50 -2.93
CA ALA A 49 -3.52 4.87 -3.74
C ALA A 49 -3.69 3.36 -3.85
N ILE A 50 -3.34 2.83 -5.02
CA ILE A 50 -3.06 1.42 -5.25
C ILE A 50 -1.60 1.17 -4.88
N ILE A 51 -1.34 0.17 -4.06
CA ILE A 51 0.00 -0.30 -3.69
C ILE A 51 0.10 -1.73 -4.20
N SER A 52 0.97 -2.00 -5.19
CA SER A 52 1.21 -3.34 -5.71
C SER A 52 2.64 -3.79 -5.41
N PHE A 53 2.77 -4.92 -4.73
CA PHE A 53 4.04 -5.61 -4.51
C PHE A 53 4.30 -6.57 -5.66
N TRP A 54 5.47 -6.44 -6.28
CA TRP A 54 5.88 -7.21 -7.45
C TRP A 54 7.34 -7.65 -7.39
N ALA A 55 7.75 -8.54 -8.30
CA ALA A 55 9.14 -8.95 -8.49
C ALA A 55 9.42 -9.18 -9.98
N VAL A 56 10.69 -9.11 -10.38
CA VAL A 56 11.11 -9.31 -11.79
C VAL A 56 10.83 -10.71 -12.35
N THR A 57 10.58 -11.68 -11.49
CA THR A 57 10.25 -13.08 -11.86
C THR A 57 8.77 -13.38 -11.76
N CYS A 58 7.94 -12.36 -11.46
CA CYS A 58 6.51 -12.51 -11.24
C CYS A 58 5.74 -12.03 -12.49
N ASP A 59 5.56 -12.89 -13.47
CA ASP A 59 4.83 -12.55 -14.70
C ASP A 59 3.41 -12.03 -14.45
N PRO A 60 2.57 -12.63 -13.55
CA PRO A 60 1.26 -12.08 -13.25
C PRO A 60 1.30 -10.69 -12.60
N CYS A 61 2.37 -10.36 -11.85
CA CYS A 61 2.54 -9.01 -11.32
C CYS A 61 2.74 -7.97 -12.42
N ILE A 62 3.58 -8.31 -13.40
CA ILE A 62 3.86 -7.45 -14.54
C ILE A 62 2.59 -7.23 -15.36
N GLN A 63 1.85 -8.30 -15.65
CA GLN A 63 0.56 -8.23 -16.37
C GLN A 63 -0.45 -7.32 -15.64
N GLU A 64 -0.55 -7.43 -14.31
CA GLU A 64 -1.46 -6.58 -13.52
C GLU A 64 -1.06 -5.11 -13.58
N LEU A 65 0.23 -4.80 -13.38
CA LEU A 65 0.74 -3.43 -13.44
C LEU A 65 0.59 -2.83 -14.85
N ASP A 66 0.81 -3.61 -15.90
CA ASP A 66 0.58 -3.18 -17.28
C ASP A 66 -0.91 -2.87 -17.52
N ALA A 67 -1.82 -3.76 -17.11
CA ALA A 67 -3.27 -3.53 -17.23
C ALA A 67 -3.76 -2.29 -16.46
N ILE A 68 -3.19 -2.04 -15.27
CA ILE A 68 -3.46 -0.81 -14.51
C ILE A 68 -2.92 0.40 -15.27
N SER A 69 -1.71 0.33 -15.82
CA SER A 69 -1.09 1.43 -16.55
C SER A 69 -1.87 1.80 -17.83
N GLU A 70 -2.29 0.79 -18.58
CA GLU A 70 -3.12 0.96 -19.79
C GLU A 70 -4.46 1.62 -19.49
N SER A 71 -5.05 1.33 -18.34
CA SER A 71 -6.35 1.86 -17.92
C SER A 71 -6.26 3.18 -17.14
N MET A 72 -5.06 3.63 -16.81
CA MET A 72 -4.87 4.70 -15.81
C MET A 72 -5.47 6.03 -16.21
N GLU A 73 -5.34 6.42 -17.47
CA GLU A 73 -5.88 7.70 -17.98
C GLU A 73 -7.41 7.73 -17.85
N ASP A 74 -8.08 6.67 -18.30
CA ASP A 74 -9.54 6.55 -18.22
C ASP A 74 -10.02 6.53 -16.76
N TRP A 75 -9.33 5.78 -15.90
CA TRP A 75 -9.70 5.70 -14.49
C TRP A 75 -9.50 7.03 -13.75
N GLN A 76 -8.46 7.79 -14.09
CA GLN A 76 -8.20 9.11 -13.50
C GLN A 76 -9.21 10.16 -13.90
N GLN A 77 -9.92 10.00 -15.04
CA GLN A 77 -11.06 10.84 -15.39
C GLN A 77 -12.27 10.59 -14.47
N GLU A 78 -12.38 9.39 -13.90
CA GLU A 78 -13.48 9.00 -13.02
C GLU A 78 -13.18 9.29 -11.54
N VAL A 79 -11.95 9.01 -11.08
CA VAL A 79 -11.51 9.18 -9.68
C VAL A 79 -10.02 9.48 -9.61
N GLY A 80 -9.65 10.48 -8.82
CA GLY A 80 -8.23 10.78 -8.57
C GLY A 80 -7.58 9.71 -7.68
N PHE A 81 -6.48 9.10 -8.14
CA PHE A 81 -5.71 8.13 -7.36
C PHE A 81 -4.25 8.11 -7.83
N ARG A 82 -3.39 7.43 -7.06
CA ARG A 82 -1.99 7.19 -7.39
C ARG A 82 -1.71 5.69 -7.42
N VAL A 83 -0.67 5.29 -8.14
CA VAL A 83 -0.18 3.91 -8.16
C VAL A 83 1.24 3.87 -7.63
N MET A 84 1.51 2.94 -6.72
CA MET A 84 2.81 2.66 -6.16
C MET A 84 3.19 1.22 -6.44
N ALA A 85 4.19 1.03 -7.29
CA ALA A 85 4.74 -0.29 -7.59
C ALA A 85 5.98 -0.53 -6.72
N ILE A 86 5.88 -1.50 -5.80
CA ILE A 86 6.90 -1.83 -4.82
C ILE A 86 7.59 -3.12 -5.22
N SER A 87 8.83 -3.02 -5.72
CA SER A 87 9.64 -4.21 -6.02
C SER A 87 10.11 -4.86 -4.72
N THR A 88 9.91 -6.16 -4.62
CA THR A 88 10.40 -7.00 -3.52
C THR A 88 11.72 -7.70 -3.85
N ASP A 89 12.33 -7.35 -4.97
CA ASP A 89 13.61 -7.89 -5.41
C ASP A 89 14.75 -7.50 -4.46
N ASP A 90 15.60 -8.45 -4.16
CA ASP A 90 16.76 -8.25 -3.28
C ASP A 90 17.87 -7.40 -3.96
N VAL A 91 18.92 -7.10 -3.21
CA VAL A 91 20.07 -6.29 -3.69
C VAL A 91 20.73 -6.85 -4.95
N ARG A 92 20.62 -8.17 -5.23
CA ARG A 92 21.18 -8.81 -6.42
C ARG A 92 20.34 -8.56 -7.67
N HIS A 93 19.04 -8.37 -7.50
CA HIS A 93 18.06 -8.24 -8.59
C HIS A 93 17.53 -6.80 -8.77
N ILE A 94 17.78 -5.90 -7.83
CA ILE A 94 17.27 -4.51 -7.87
C ILE A 94 17.67 -3.76 -9.16
N ALA A 95 18.88 -4.02 -9.70
CA ALA A 95 19.30 -3.40 -10.95
C ALA A 95 18.44 -3.87 -12.14
N LYS A 96 18.06 -5.17 -12.15
CA LYS A 96 17.14 -5.74 -13.14
C LYS A 96 15.74 -5.17 -12.97
N ALA A 97 15.25 -5.04 -11.72
CA ALA A 97 13.97 -4.42 -11.44
C ALA A 97 13.91 -2.98 -11.97
N LYS A 98 14.92 -2.16 -11.66
CA LYS A 98 15.05 -0.79 -12.18
C LYS A 98 15.16 -0.70 -13.72
N ALA A 99 15.78 -1.71 -14.36
CA ALA A 99 15.84 -1.78 -15.81
C ALA A 99 14.49 -2.15 -16.43
N LEU A 100 13.77 -3.10 -15.83
CA LEU A 100 12.47 -3.56 -16.29
C LEU A 100 11.46 -2.39 -16.29
N THR A 101 11.38 -1.60 -15.21
CA THR A 101 10.45 -0.45 -15.13
C THR A 101 10.64 0.60 -16.22
N ARG A 102 11.82 0.64 -16.89
CA ARG A 102 12.06 1.54 -18.03
C ARG A 102 11.49 1.02 -19.35
N GLY A 103 11.23 -0.27 -19.44
CA GLY A 103 10.66 -0.92 -20.62
C GLY A 103 9.12 -0.99 -20.62
N HIS A 104 8.50 -0.70 -19.48
CA HIS A 104 7.07 -0.68 -19.29
C HIS A 104 6.52 0.75 -19.16
N MET A 105 5.26 0.97 -19.50
CA MET A 105 4.59 2.28 -19.42
C MET A 105 4.19 2.66 -17.99
N TRP A 106 5.13 2.55 -17.02
CA TRP A 106 4.91 2.83 -15.60
C TRP A 106 5.46 4.20 -15.17
N ASP A 107 5.62 5.14 -16.10
CA ASP A 107 6.21 6.45 -15.81
C ASP A 107 5.34 7.30 -14.86
N SER A 108 4.03 7.06 -14.86
CA SER A 108 3.07 7.70 -13.94
C SER A 108 3.07 7.06 -12.54
N PHE A 109 3.72 5.90 -12.36
CA PHE A 109 3.77 5.20 -11.07
C PHE A 109 4.88 5.75 -10.18
N THR A 110 4.60 5.76 -8.89
CA THR A 110 5.66 5.91 -7.88
C THR A 110 6.37 4.57 -7.71
N LEU A 111 7.62 4.49 -8.19
CA LEU A 111 8.43 3.28 -8.12
C LEU A 111 9.24 3.25 -6.82
N ILE A 112 9.02 2.20 -6.04
CA ILE A 112 9.67 1.93 -4.76
C ILE A 112 10.38 0.57 -4.85
N PHE A 113 11.51 0.46 -4.17
CA PHE A 113 12.30 -0.77 -4.10
C PHE A 113 12.54 -1.13 -2.65
N ASP A 114 12.28 -2.39 -2.28
CA ASP A 114 12.40 -2.91 -0.91
C ASP A 114 13.45 -4.05 -0.85
N PRO A 115 14.75 -3.73 -1.12
CA PRO A 115 15.80 -4.73 -1.29
C PRO A 115 16.04 -5.60 -0.06
N ASN A 116 15.63 -5.12 1.11
CA ASN A 116 15.75 -5.82 2.38
C ASN A 116 14.43 -6.49 2.80
N SER A 117 13.38 -6.44 1.97
CA SER A 117 12.04 -6.95 2.26
C SER A 117 11.46 -6.42 3.60
N ALA A 118 11.85 -5.20 4.00
CA ALA A 118 11.43 -4.60 5.26
C ALA A 118 9.94 -4.23 5.22
N LEU A 119 9.51 -3.60 4.13
CA LEU A 119 8.12 -3.23 3.93
C LEU A 119 7.26 -4.45 3.63
N LYS A 120 7.76 -5.37 2.79
CA LYS A 120 7.11 -6.66 2.51
C LYS A 120 6.74 -7.38 3.81
N ARG A 121 7.73 -7.54 4.73
CA ARG A 121 7.48 -8.21 6.03
C ARG A 121 6.55 -7.41 6.93
N ALA A 122 6.74 -6.10 7.02
CA ALA A 122 5.94 -5.25 7.91
C ALA A 122 4.46 -5.17 7.49
N MET A 123 4.17 -5.37 6.20
CA MET A 123 2.80 -5.45 5.67
C MET A 123 2.28 -6.89 5.51
N ASN A 124 3.00 -7.90 6.05
CA ASN A 124 2.64 -9.33 5.98
C ASN A 124 2.40 -9.83 4.54
N VAL A 125 3.15 -9.31 3.57
CA VAL A 125 3.08 -9.78 2.19
C VAL A 125 3.85 -11.10 2.08
N VAL A 126 3.15 -12.18 1.77
CA VAL A 126 3.72 -13.53 1.59
C VAL A 126 4.04 -13.73 0.11
N ASP A 127 3.02 -13.66 -0.74
CA ASP A 127 3.11 -13.92 -2.17
C ASP A 127 2.92 -12.63 -2.99
N THR A 128 3.31 -12.67 -4.27
CA THR A 128 3.09 -11.58 -5.23
C THR A 128 2.39 -12.10 -6.49
N PRO A 129 1.55 -11.28 -7.16
CA PRO A 129 1.22 -9.92 -6.77
C PRO A 129 0.38 -9.87 -5.49
N GLN A 130 0.72 -8.92 -4.62
CA GLN A 130 -0.13 -8.53 -3.51
C GLN A 130 -0.50 -7.05 -3.69
N VAL A 131 -1.78 -6.77 -3.76
CA VAL A 131 -2.29 -5.42 -3.95
C VAL A 131 -3.06 -4.96 -2.73
N PHE A 132 -2.86 -3.70 -2.36
CA PHE A 132 -3.65 -2.99 -1.37
C PHE A 132 -4.21 -1.72 -2.00
N ILE A 133 -5.40 -1.30 -1.58
CA ILE A 133 -5.86 0.07 -1.77
C ILE A 133 -5.86 0.74 -0.40
N ILE A 134 -5.23 1.89 -0.33
CA ILE A 134 -5.28 2.78 0.83
C ILE A 134 -6.14 4.00 0.52
N ASP A 135 -6.85 4.50 1.53
CA ASP A 135 -7.50 5.80 1.46
C ASP A 135 -6.47 6.95 1.59
N LYS A 136 -6.96 8.19 1.54
CA LYS A 136 -6.10 9.39 1.68
C LYS A 136 -5.35 9.46 3.01
N ASP A 137 -5.87 8.82 4.06
CA ASP A 137 -5.27 8.82 5.40
C ASP A 137 -4.30 7.63 5.61
N GLY A 138 -4.09 6.81 4.57
CA GLY A 138 -3.19 5.66 4.57
C GLY A 138 -3.79 4.39 5.17
N LYS A 139 -5.09 4.37 5.43
CA LYS A 139 -5.80 3.19 5.92
C LYS A 139 -6.01 2.20 4.78
N ILE A 140 -5.65 0.93 4.98
CA ILE A 140 -5.95 -0.14 4.03
C ILE A 140 -7.47 -0.40 4.02
N VAL A 141 -8.09 -0.25 2.85
CA VAL A 141 -9.54 -0.44 2.64
C VAL A 141 -9.85 -1.66 1.76
N TYR A 142 -8.85 -2.16 1.04
CA TYR A 142 -8.98 -3.34 0.18
C TYR A 142 -7.63 -4.05 0.05
N SER A 143 -7.66 -5.37 -0.14
CA SER A 143 -6.48 -6.15 -0.52
C SER A 143 -6.86 -7.41 -1.29
N HIS A 144 -5.97 -7.83 -2.21
CA HIS A 144 -6.03 -9.15 -2.84
C HIS A 144 -4.62 -9.67 -3.13
N THR A 145 -4.52 -10.98 -3.31
CA THR A 145 -3.31 -11.70 -3.72
C THR A 145 -3.58 -12.43 -5.03
N GLY A 146 -2.61 -12.42 -5.93
CA GLY A 146 -2.73 -13.02 -7.26
C GLY A 146 -3.45 -12.12 -8.27
N TYR A 147 -3.28 -12.43 -9.55
CA TYR A 147 -3.89 -11.71 -10.66
C TYR A 147 -4.49 -12.66 -11.69
N THR A 148 -5.65 -12.30 -12.19
CA THR A 148 -6.29 -12.91 -13.36
C THR A 148 -6.71 -11.76 -14.30
N PRO A 149 -6.43 -11.82 -15.60
CA PRO A 149 -6.78 -10.76 -16.54
C PRO A 149 -8.24 -10.31 -16.41
N GLY A 150 -8.45 -9.01 -16.22
CA GLY A 150 -9.75 -8.39 -15.98
C GLY A 150 -10.08 -8.16 -14.50
N SER A 151 -9.33 -8.77 -13.54
CA SER A 151 -9.57 -8.56 -12.10
C SER A 151 -9.13 -7.17 -11.63
N GLU A 152 -8.25 -6.47 -12.38
CA GLU A 152 -7.85 -5.08 -12.09
C GLU A 152 -9.05 -4.11 -12.06
N LYS A 153 -10.14 -4.42 -12.77
CA LYS A 153 -11.36 -3.60 -12.78
C LYS A 153 -12.04 -3.49 -11.40
N GLU A 154 -11.77 -4.45 -10.51
CA GLU A 154 -12.27 -4.38 -9.13
C GLU A 154 -11.60 -3.24 -8.36
N LEU A 155 -10.33 -2.94 -8.65
CA LEU A 155 -9.62 -1.81 -8.05
C LEU A 155 -10.33 -0.48 -8.34
N LEU A 156 -10.77 -0.27 -9.59
CA LEU A 156 -11.54 0.93 -9.95
C LEU A 156 -12.85 1.03 -9.17
N LYS A 157 -13.58 -0.08 -8.99
CA LYS A 157 -14.83 -0.08 -8.21
C LYS A 157 -14.57 0.35 -6.77
N VAL A 158 -13.53 -0.18 -6.14
CA VAL A 158 -13.16 0.21 -4.77
C VAL A 158 -12.75 1.68 -4.70
N LEU A 159 -11.88 2.14 -5.62
CA LEU A 159 -11.46 3.55 -5.67
C LEU A 159 -12.63 4.53 -5.77
N LYS A 160 -13.66 4.18 -6.55
CA LYS A 160 -14.89 5.00 -6.67
C LYS A 160 -15.65 5.15 -5.36
N THR A 161 -15.50 4.24 -4.41
CA THR A 161 -16.14 4.34 -3.08
C THR A 161 -15.41 5.30 -2.14
N LEU A 162 -14.20 5.77 -2.52
CA LEU A 162 -13.35 6.65 -1.71
C LEU A 162 -13.41 8.12 -2.12
N LYS A 163 -14.32 8.47 -3.03
CA LYS A 163 -14.57 9.85 -3.49
C LYS A 163 -15.05 10.75 -2.36
#